data_047fbabc32c5637154136f590bf57799
#
_entry.id   047fbabc32c5637154136f590bf57799
#
_cell.length_a   1.000
_cell.length_b   1.000
_cell.length_c   1.000
_cell.angle_alpha   90.00
_cell.angle_beta   90.00
_cell.angle_gamma   90.00
#
_symmetry.space_group_name_H-M   'P 1'
#
loop_
_entity.id
_entity.type
_entity.pdbx_description
1 polymer ?
#
loop_
_entity_poly.entity_id
_entity_poly.type
_entity_poly.pdbx_seq_one_letter_code
_entity_poly.pdbx_strand_id
1 'polypeptide(L)'
;MFRTAFAALLLAALPAASGTEPEIRTADVDRFYALYDATGGKPDVTQIQRDYLDQASDGFAAFMRMRRITAERIAATMAADPGLYVRARECARHLPAIRTRLSASLGKLRTYYPEAQLPPVTLAIGRGKPVGTANVGGVMIGLEALCAADFMVADPEDRFVHVIAHEYIHVQQAAAGSDTDTGMTVLQASLIEGGAEFIGELMSGAVSYQHLARVTKGREAEFEAGFLDDIDKPAEGSRWLYDGRGTAERPGDLGYWVGYRITKAYYARARDKRAAIRAIIELRDPKALLTASGWRPGVRL
;
A
#
# COMPACT_ATOMS: atom_id res chain seq x y z
N MET A 1 -50.78 -48.11 12.81
CA MET A 1 -50.77 -46.66 12.51
C MET A 1 -49.37 -46.11 12.82
N PHE A 2 -48.49 -46.09 11.82
CA PHE A 2 -47.15 -45.52 11.99
C PHE A 2 -47.15 -44.13 11.34
N ARG A 3 -46.87 -43.09 12.10
CA ARG A 3 -46.69 -41.72 11.63
C ARG A 3 -45.18 -41.48 11.41
N THR A 4 -44.80 -41.39 10.13
CA THR A 4 -43.47 -40.94 9.68
C THR A 4 -43.41 -39.43 9.77
N ALA A 5 -42.51 -38.91 10.62
CA ALA A 5 -42.19 -37.49 10.69
C ALA A 5 -41.08 -37.18 9.68
N PHE A 6 -41.37 -36.36 8.67
CA PHE A 6 -40.38 -35.76 7.78
C PHE A 6 -39.74 -34.55 8.47
N ALA A 7 -38.45 -34.68 8.78
CA ALA A 7 -37.64 -33.56 9.21
C ALA A 7 -37.16 -32.78 7.96
N ALA A 8 -37.65 -31.57 7.78
CA ALA A 8 -37.17 -30.67 6.75
C ALA A 8 -35.84 -30.05 7.21
N LEU A 9 -34.74 -30.36 6.52
CA LEU A 9 -33.43 -29.76 6.68
C LEU A 9 -33.48 -28.38 6.01
N LEU A 10 -33.55 -27.31 6.80
CA LEU A 10 -33.31 -25.93 6.32
C LEU A 10 -31.81 -25.77 6.05
N LEU A 11 -31.41 -25.82 4.78
CA LEU A 11 -30.09 -25.31 4.37
C LEU A 11 -30.12 -23.79 4.50
N ALA A 12 -29.45 -23.28 5.53
CA ALA A 12 -29.12 -21.87 5.60
C ALA A 12 -28.14 -21.52 4.45
N ALA A 13 -28.61 -20.80 3.45
CA ALA A 13 -27.76 -20.23 2.42
C ALA A 13 -26.86 -19.19 3.09
N LEU A 14 -25.56 -19.49 3.17
CA LEU A 14 -24.54 -18.48 3.50
C LEU A 14 -24.62 -17.37 2.45
N PRO A 15 -24.63 -16.08 2.85
CA PRO A 15 -24.61 -15.01 1.90
C PRO A 15 -23.34 -15.15 1.04
N ALA A 16 -23.51 -15.26 -0.27
CA ALA A 16 -22.44 -15.18 -1.22
C ALA A 16 -21.69 -13.87 -0.97
N ALA A 17 -20.39 -13.94 -0.77
CA ALA A 17 -19.53 -12.77 -0.69
C ALA A 17 -19.67 -11.99 -1.99
N SER A 18 -20.60 -11.05 -2.02
CA SER A 18 -20.83 -10.09 -3.09
C SER A 18 -19.71 -9.07 -3.03
N GLY A 19 -18.98 -8.88 -4.12
CA GLY A 19 -18.16 -7.71 -4.31
C GLY A 19 -16.82 -8.03 -4.95
N THR A 20 -16.79 -8.02 -6.27
CA THR A 20 -15.57 -7.96 -7.07
C THR A 20 -15.01 -6.53 -7.12
N GLU A 21 -15.74 -5.55 -6.63
CA GLU A 21 -15.34 -4.15 -6.64
C GLU A 21 -14.86 -3.70 -5.26
N PRO A 22 -13.73 -2.97 -5.19
CA PRO A 22 -13.25 -2.40 -3.94
C PRO A 22 -14.22 -1.32 -3.47
N GLU A 23 -14.60 -1.38 -2.21
CA GLU A 23 -15.32 -0.30 -1.56
C GLU A 23 -14.34 0.83 -1.28
N ILE A 24 -14.47 1.97 -1.97
CA ILE A 24 -13.71 3.19 -1.68
C ILE A 24 -14.58 4.12 -0.82
N ARG A 25 -14.17 4.34 0.41
CA ARG A 25 -14.84 5.17 1.41
C ARG A 25 -14.24 6.57 1.42
N THR A 26 -15.05 7.59 1.15
CA THR A 26 -14.64 8.99 1.07
C THR A 26 -15.27 9.89 2.14
N ALA A 27 -16.09 9.33 3.03
CA ALA A 27 -16.85 10.11 4.02
C ALA A 27 -15.96 11.01 4.89
N ASP A 28 -14.72 10.57 5.20
CA ASP A 28 -13.77 11.38 5.95
C ASP A 28 -13.22 12.54 5.11
N VAL A 29 -13.03 12.35 3.81
CA VAL A 29 -12.65 13.43 2.88
C VAL A 29 -13.77 14.47 2.80
N ASP A 30 -15.01 14.03 2.65
CA ASP A 30 -16.18 14.92 2.57
C ASP A 30 -16.33 15.74 3.86
N ARG A 31 -16.14 15.11 5.03
CA ARG A 31 -16.17 15.78 6.33
C ARG A 31 -15.07 16.83 6.47
N PHE A 32 -13.84 16.50 6.06
CA PHE A 32 -12.75 17.47 6.08
C PHE A 32 -13.08 18.69 5.24
N TYR A 33 -13.57 18.50 4.01
CA TYR A 33 -13.86 19.63 3.14
C TYR A 33 -15.08 20.44 3.56
N ALA A 34 -16.05 19.82 4.23
CA ALA A 34 -17.14 20.56 4.87
C ALA A 34 -16.62 21.52 5.95
N LEU A 35 -15.72 21.05 6.81
CA LEU A 35 -15.05 21.90 7.80
C LEU A 35 -14.17 22.97 7.14
N TYR A 36 -13.37 22.57 6.15
CA TYR A 36 -12.46 23.48 5.42
C TYR A 36 -13.24 24.65 4.78
N ASP A 37 -14.37 24.38 4.15
CA ASP A 37 -15.22 25.40 3.52
C ASP A 37 -15.89 26.29 4.56
N ALA A 38 -16.44 25.73 5.63
CA ALA A 38 -17.09 26.46 6.72
C ALA A 38 -16.14 27.45 7.42
N THR A 39 -14.82 27.20 7.37
CA THR A 39 -13.78 28.01 8.01
C THR A 39 -12.98 28.87 7.04
N GLY A 40 -13.41 28.97 5.78
CA GLY A 40 -12.70 29.70 4.73
C GLY A 40 -11.29 29.15 4.47
N GLY A 41 -11.11 27.82 4.63
CA GLY A 41 -9.83 27.14 4.41
C GLY A 41 -8.83 27.25 5.56
N LYS A 42 -9.26 27.67 6.74
CA LYS A 42 -8.38 27.93 7.91
C LYS A 42 -8.99 27.41 9.22
N PRO A 43 -9.35 26.12 9.32
CA PRO A 43 -9.81 25.57 10.59
C PRO A 43 -8.67 25.62 11.62
N ASP A 44 -9.01 25.96 12.85
CA ASP A 44 -8.06 25.87 13.96
C ASP A 44 -7.92 24.42 14.49
N VAL A 45 -6.94 24.21 15.35
CA VAL A 45 -6.65 22.88 15.94
C VAL A 45 -7.87 22.30 16.65
N THR A 46 -8.62 23.11 17.39
CA THR A 46 -9.81 22.66 18.13
C THR A 46 -10.92 22.24 17.18
N GLN A 47 -11.15 22.99 16.12
CA GLN A 47 -12.11 22.65 15.07
C GLN A 47 -11.71 21.38 14.33
N ILE A 48 -10.43 21.22 13.94
CA ILE A 48 -9.92 20.01 13.32
C ILE A 48 -10.14 18.80 14.23
N GLN A 49 -9.83 18.93 15.52
CA GLN A 49 -10.03 17.82 16.48
C GLN A 49 -11.50 17.44 16.57
N ARG A 50 -12.36 18.40 16.93
CA ARG A 50 -13.78 18.13 17.23
C ARG A 50 -14.61 17.74 16.00
N ASP A 51 -14.46 18.49 14.89
CA ASP A 51 -15.37 18.38 13.75
C ASP A 51 -14.87 17.43 12.67
N TYR A 52 -13.60 16.97 12.77
CA TYR A 52 -12.99 16.06 11.83
C TYR A 52 -12.45 14.78 12.49
N LEU A 53 -11.46 14.88 13.38
CA LEU A 53 -10.78 13.71 13.93
C LEU A 53 -11.65 12.90 14.92
N ASP A 54 -12.43 13.56 15.77
CA ASP A 54 -13.33 12.89 16.72
C ASP A 54 -14.52 12.22 16.00
N GLN A 55 -14.75 12.54 14.73
CA GLN A 55 -15.79 11.99 13.87
C GLN A 55 -15.25 10.97 12.86
N ALA A 56 -13.99 10.54 13.03
CA ALA A 56 -13.31 9.66 12.09
C ALA A 56 -14.03 8.31 11.94
N SER A 57 -14.08 7.79 10.72
CA SER A 57 -14.46 6.40 10.49
C SER A 57 -13.45 5.43 11.12
N ASP A 58 -13.84 4.16 11.31
CA ASP A 58 -12.93 3.13 11.87
C ASP A 58 -11.62 3.03 11.09
N GLY A 59 -11.69 3.10 9.74
CA GLY A 59 -10.50 3.07 8.88
C GLY A 59 -9.62 4.30 9.09
N PHE A 60 -10.21 5.49 9.17
CA PHE A 60 -9.41 6.69 9.43
C PHE A 60 -8.88 6.72 10.88
N ALA A 61 -9.65 6.26 11.85
CA ALA A 61 -9.18 6.13 13.24
C ALA A 61 -7.97 5.18 13.34
N ALA A 62 -7.98 4.07 12.60
CA ALA A 62 -6.82 3.18 12.48
C ALA A 62 -5.62 3.90 11.85
N PHE A 63 -5.83 4.63 10.76
CA PHE A 63 -4.78 5.40 10.09
C PHE A 63 -4.14 6.44 11.02
N MET A 64 -4.98 7.19 11.77
CA MET A 64 -4.50 8.17 12.75
C MET A 64 -3.56 7.54 13.78
N ARG A 65 -3.95 6.39 14.33
CA ARG A 65 -3.12 5.68 15.34
C ARG A 65 -1.79 5.19 14.72
N MET A 66 -1.86 4.51 13.58
CA MET A 66 -0.67 3.92 12.94
C MET A 66 0.33 4.99 12.49
N ARG A 67 -0.14 6.14 12.04
CA ARG A 67 0.69 7.16 11.39
C ARG A 67 0.76 8.48 12.15
N ARG A 68 0.25 8.53 13.38
CA ARG A 68 0.29 9.68 14.28
C ARG A 68 -0.26 10.94 13.61
N ILE A 69 -1.44 10.84 13.00
CA ILE A 69 -2.16 11.97 12.45
C ILE A 69 -2.87 12.67 13.61
N THR A 70 -2.58 13.96 13.86
CA THR A 70 -3.19 14.78 14.90
C THR A 70 -3.62 16.12 14.35
N ALA A 71 -4.50 16.81 15.06
CA ALA A 71 -5.00 18.12 14.65
C ALA A 71 -3.87 19.15 14.52
N GLU A 72 -2.90 19.14 15.44
CA GLU A 72 -1.75 20.05 15.42
C GLU A 72 -0.88 19.81 14.17
N ARG A 73 -0.68 18.55 13.80
CA ARG A 73 0.13 18.18 12.61
C ARG A 73 -0.58 18.55 11.32
N ILE A 74 -1.90 18.38 11.23
CA ILE A 74 -2.70 18.84 10.10
C ILE A 74 -2.61 20.37 10.00
N ALA A 75 -2.85 21.09 11.10
CA ALA A 75 -2.76 22.56 11.13
C ALA A 75 -1.36 23.06 10.75
N ALA A 76 -0.30 22.42 11.24
CA ALA A 76 1.08 22.77 10.87
C ALA A 76 1.35 22.55 9.38
N THR A 77 0.87 21.44 8.81
CA THR A 77 0.98 21.17 7.36
C THR A 77 0.21 22.21 6.55
N MET A 78 -1.00 22.58 7.00
CA MET A 78 -1.83 23.58 6.34
C MET A 78 -1.17 24.97 6.34
N ALA A 79 -0.49 25.31 7.42
CA ALA A 79 0.28 26.57 7.51
C ALA A 79 1.53 26.53 6.61
N ALA A 80 2.19 25.37 6.48
CA ALA A 80 3.41 25.23 5.68
C ALA A 80 3.14 25.17 4.17
N ASP A 81 2.03 24.52 3.74
CA ASP A 81 1.60 24.43 2.34
C ASP A 81 0.08 24.66 2.24
N PRO A 82 -0.38 25.91 2.21
CA PRO A 82 -1.82 26.23 2.10
C PRO A 82 -2.48 25.67 0.83
N GLY A 83 -1.71 25.41 -0.23
CA GLY A 83 -2.19 24.89 -1.51
C GLY A 83 -2.38 23.38 -1.53
N LEU A 84 -1.80 22.64 -0.60
CA LEU A 84 -1.82 21.17 -0.59
C LEU A 84 -3.26 20.61 -0.64
N TYR A 85 -4.11 21.11 0.23
CA TYR A 85 -5.50 20.63 0.36
C TYR A 85 -6.41 21.07 -0.80
N VAL A 86 -6.10 22.22 -1.41
CA VAL A 86 -6.77 22.67 -2.65
C VAL A 86 -6.45 21.71 -3.79
N ARG A 87 -5.16 21.40 -3.99
CA ARG A 87 -4.71 20.44 -5.02
C ARG A 87 -5.28 19.03 -4.78
N ALA A 88 -5.38 18.61 -3.52
CA ALA A 88 -5.97 17.31 -3.17
C ALA A 88 -7.46 17.23 -3.56
N ARG A 89 -8.24 18.29 -3.34
CA ARG A 89 -9.65 18.35 -3.78
C ARG A 89 -9.78 18.24 -5.29
N GLU A 90 -8.91 18.88 -6.04
CA GLU A 90 -8.90 18.78 -7.50
C GLU A 90 -8.54 17.38 -7.98
N CYS A 91 -7.56 16.77 -7.36
CA CYS A 91 -7.11 15.40 -7.64
C CYS A 91 -8.21 14.36 -7.35
N ALA A 92 -9.06 14.57 -6.35
CA ALA A 92 -10.17 13.67 -6.01
C ALA A 92 -11.16 13.47 -7.17
N ARG A 93 -11.18 14.34 -8.18
CA ARG A 93 -12.04 14.20 -9.38
C ARG A 93 -11.73 12.94 -10.20
N HIS A 94 -10.54 12.36 -10.03
CA HIS A 94 -10.13 11.13 -10.71
C HIS A 94 -10.70 9.85 -10.06
N LEU A 95 -11.30 9.92 -8.86
CA LEU A 95 -11.75 8.75 -8.11
C LEU A 95 -12.73 7.83 -8.87
N PRO A 96 -13.69 8.33 -9.70
CA PRO A 96 -14.57 7.44 -10.46
C PRO A 96 -13.82 6.55 -11.44
N ALA A 97 -12.85 7.10 -12.20
CA ALA A 97 -12.02 6.33 -13.15
C ALA A 97 -11.10 5.34 -12.40
N ILE A 98 -10.50 5.80 -11.29
CA ILE A 98 -9.65 4.99 -10.43
C ILE A 98 -10.40 3.76 -9.92
N ARG A 99 -11.66 3.90 -9.48
CA ARG A 99 -12.48 2.78 -8.98
C ARG A 99 -12.59 1.65 -10.00
N THR A 100 -12.92 1.97 -11.24
CA THR A 100 -13.05 0.98 -12.31
C THR A 100 -11.73 0.25 -12.59
N ARG A 101 -10.63 0.98 -12.68
CA ARG A 101 -9.30 0.42 -12.94
C ARG A 101 -8.80 -0.43 -11.78
N LEU A 102 -9.04 0.01 -10.55
CA LEU A 102 -8.68 -0.71 -9.34
C LEU A 102 -9.46 -2.03 -9.23
N SER A 103 -10.75 -2.02 -9.54
CA SER A 103 -11.58 -3.24 -9.59
C SER A 103 -10.98 -4.29 -10.52
N ALA A 104 -10.57 -3.89 -11.74
CA ALA A 104 -9.90 -4.77 -12.68
C ALA A 104 -8.57 -5.33 -12.14
N SER A 105 -7.78 -4.49 -11.46
CA SER A 105 -6.50 -4.88 -10.86
C SER A 105 -6.70 -5.91 -9.74
N LEU A 106 -7.67 -5.70 -8.86
CA LEU A 106 -7.99 -6.62 -7.77
C LEU A 106 -8.58 -7.95 -8.26
N GLY A 107 -9.30 -7.93 -9.38
CA GLY A 107 -9.73 -9.16 -10.06
C GLY A 107 -8.54 -10.04 -10.47
N LYS A 108 -7.45 -9.42 -10.93
CA LYS A 108 -6.20 -10.14 -11.24
C LYS A 108 -5.55 -10.73 -9.98
N LEU A 109 -5.57 -10.02 -8.84
CA LEU A 109 -5.02 -10.56 -7.59
C LEU A 109 -5.68 -11.89 -7.23
N ARG A 110 -7.00 -11.98 -7.29
CA ARG A 110 -7.72 -13.23 -7.02
C ARG A 110 -7.38 -14.36 -8.00
N THR A 111 -6.96 -14.04 -9.21
CA THR A 111 -6.48 -15.04 -10.16
C THR A 111 -5.16 -15.67 -9.71
N TYR A 112 -4.26 -14.87 -9.14
CA TYR A 112 -2.96 -15.32 -8.64
C TYR A 112 -3.04 -15.88 -7.22
N TYR A 113 -3.89 -15.26 -6.38
CA TYR A 113 -4.05 -15.57 -4.96
C TYR A 113 -5.55 -15.66 -4.62
N PRO A 114 -6.20 -16.82 -4.83
CA PRO A 114 -7.66 -16.97 -4.71
C PRO A 114 -8.24 -16.63 -3.34
N GLU A 115 -7.46 -16.79 -2.28
CA GLU A 115 -7.81 -16.45 -0.89
C GLU A 115 -7.65 -14.96 -0.55
N ALA A 116 -7.31 -14.12 -1.52
CA ALA A 116 -7.10 -12.69 -1.32
C ALA A 116 -8.29 -12.01 -0.62
N GLN A 117 -7.98 -11.34 0.47
CA GLN A 117 -8.92 -10.48 1.19
C GLN A 117 -8.94 -9.10 0.54
N LEU A 118 -10.14 -8.55 0.32
CA LEU A 118 -10.32 -7.24 -0.31
C LEU A 118 -11.16 -6.34 0.62
N PRO A 119 -10.63 -5.97 1.80
CA PRO A 119 -11.30 -5.03 2.68
C PRO A 119 -11.36 -3.64 2.06
N PRO A 120 -12.15 -2.70 2.63
CA PRO A 120 -12.32 -1.37 2.04
C PRO A 120 -11.03 -0.56 1.94
N VAL A 121 -11.02 0.38 0.98
CA VAL A 121 -10.06 1.49 0.93
C VAL A 121 -10.69 2.70 1.60
N THR A 122 -10.08 3.21 2.65
CA THR A 122 -10.48 4.46 3.32
C THR A 122 -9.59 5.60 2.83
N LEU A 123 -10.18 6.60 2.20
CA LEU A 123 -9.50 7.86 1.89
C LEU A 123 -9.79 8.86 3.00
N ALA A 124 -8.75 9.52 3.48
CA ALA A 124 -8.87 10.58 4.48
C ALA A 124 -7.88 11.71 4.15
N ILE A 125 -8.07 12.86 4.77
CA ILE A 125 -7.12 13.97 4.71
C ILE A 125 -6.24 13.92 5.96
N GLY A 126 -4.94 13.86 5.74
CA GLY A 126 -3.95 13.80 6.81
C GLY A 126 -3.05 15.03 6.87
N ARG A 127 -1.75 14.77 7.08
CA ARG A 127 -0.72 15.79 7.33
C ARG A 127 0.36 15.84 6.23
N GLY A 128 0.02 15.56 4.97
CA GLY A 128 0.95 15.54 3.84
C GLY A 128 1.85 14.31 3.75
N LYS A 129 1.76 13.42 4.71
CA LYS A 129 2.43 12.10 4.77
C LYS A 129 1.87 11.24 5.91
N PRO A 130 1.95 9.91 5.85
CA PRO A 130 2.39 9.10 4.71
C PRO A 130 1.36 9.10 3.59
N VAL A 131 1.73 8.51 2.46
CA VAL A 131 0.84 8.31 1.30
C VAL A 131 -0.23 7.27 1.61
N GLY A 132 0.17 6.11 2.13
CA GLY A 132 -0.71 5.01 2.46
C GLY A 132 -0.21 4.15 3.61
N THR A 133 -1.02 3.20 3.99
CA THR A 133 -0.70 2.06 4.86
C THR A 133 -1.84 1.05 4.78
N ALA A 134 -1.57 -0.19 5.17
CA ALA A 134 -2.58 -1.23 5.21
C ALA A 134 -2.48 -2.08 6.48
N ASN A 135 -3.57 -2.75 6.80
CA ASN A 135 -3.64 -3.83 7.77
C ASN A 135 -4.76 -4.79 7.36
N VAL A 136 -5.05 -5.81 8.14
CA VAL A 136 -6.14 -6.76 7.87
C VAL A 136 -7.52 -6.11 7.75
N GLY A 137 -7.73 -4.93 8.31
CA GLY A 137 -8.99 -4.19 8.27
C GLY A 137 -9.17 -3.33 7.02
N GLY A 138 -8.12 -3.07 6.25
CA GLY A 138 -8.19 -2.33 4.99
C GLY A 138 -6.95 -1.55 4.61
N VAL A 139 -7.09 -0.88 3.49
CA VAL A 139 -6.12 0.07 2.95
C VAL A 139 -6.53 1.49 3.37
N MET A 140 -5.60 2.26 3.89
CA MET A 140 -5.82 3.64 4.32
C MET A 140 -4.89 4.58 3.55
N ILE A 141 -5.46 5.58 2.90
CA ILE A 141 -4.75 6.51 2.01
C ILE A 141 -4.94 7.94 2.49
N GLY A 142 -3.83 8.66 2.64
CA GLY A 142 -3.82 10.11 2.77
C GLY A 142 -4.01 10.75 1.39
N LEU A 143 -5.20 11.24 1.09
CA LEU A 143 -5.54 11.76 -0.24
C LEU A 143 -4.58 12.86 -0.67
N GLU A 144 -4.32 13.84 0.22
CA GLU A 144 -3.43 14.96 -0.07
C GLU A 144 -1.98 14.51 -0.30
N ALA A 145 -1.54 13.50 0.45
CA ALA A 145 -0.20 12.96 0.33
C ALA A 145 -0.02 12.19 -0.98
N LEU A 146 -1.01 11.35 -1.34
CA LEU A 146 -0.97 10.59 -2.59
C LEU A 146 -1.06 11.52 -3.81
N CYS A 147 -1.92 12.55 -3.76
CA CYS A 147 -2.03 13.54 -4.82
C CYS A 147 -0.73 14.33 -5.04
N ALA A 148 0.02 14.60 -3.97
CA ALA A 148 1.31 15.29 -4.03
C ALA A 148 2.51 14.40 -4.39
N ALA A 149 2.33 13.07 -4.46
CA ALA A 149 3.42 12.12 -4.71
C ALA A 149 3.69 11.89 -6.22
N ASP A 150 3.67 12.95 -7.02
CA ASP A 150 3.91 12.93 -8.47
C ASP A 150 5.30 12.38 -8.86
N PHE A 151 6.26 12.46 -7.94
CA PHE A 151 7.60 11.89 -8.10
C PHE A 151 7.57 10.35 -8.21
N MET A 152 6.61 9.69 -7.56
CA MET A 152 6.44 8.22 -7.66
C MET A 152 5.89 7.84 -9.03
N VAL A 153 4.74 8.38 -9.38
CA VAL A 153 4.03 8.19 -10.65
C VAL A 153 3.42 9.53 -11.05
N ALA A 154 3.74 10.05 -12.24
CA ALA A 154 3.33 11.39 -12.66
C ALA A 154 1.81 11.49 -12.89
N ASP A 155 1.21 10.53 -13.60
CA ASP A 155 -0.23 10.49 -13.82
C ASP A 155 -0.99 10.15 -12.53
N PRO A 156 -2.00 10.95 -12.11
CA PRO A 156 -2.70 10.74 -10.86
C PRO A 156 -3.54 9.46 -10.84
N GLU A 157 -4.18 9.07 -11.95
CA GLU A 157 -4.97 7.82 -11.98
C GLU A 157 -4.08 6.59 -11.87
N ASP A 158 -2.97 6.57 -12.61
CA ASP A 158 -1.96 5.51 -12.51
C ASP A 158 -1.39 5.44 -11.09
N ARG A 159 -1.08 6.59 -10.49
CA ARG A 159 -0.55 6.68 -9.14
C ARG A 159 -1.48 6.04 -8.12
N PHE A 160 -2.77 6.37 -8.14
CA PHE A 160 -3.76 5.77 -7.25
C PHE A 160 -3.85 4.26 -7.46
N VAL A 161 -3.96 3.82 -8.71
CA VAL A 161 -4.13 2.40 -9.02
C VAL A 161 -2.91 1.59 -8.59
N HIS A 162 -1.69 2.07 -8.87
CA HIS A 162 -0.47 1.35 -8.53
C HIS A 162 -0.19 1.34 -7.03
N VAL A 163 -0.36 2.47 -6.35
CA VAL A 163 -0.14 2.55 -4.90
C VAL A 163 -1.18 1.74 -4.14
N ILE A 164 -2.47 1.83 -4.48
CA ILE A 164 -3.48 1.04 -3.79
C ILE A 164 -3.31 -0.46 -4.08
N ALA A 165 -2.88 -0.84 -5.29
CA ALA A 165 -2.55 -2.24 -5.59
C ALA A 165 -1.39 -2.75 -4.72
N HIS A 166 -0.34 -1.95 -4.54
CA HIS A 166 0.76 -2.22 -3.62
C HIS A 166 0.25 -2.41 -2.17
N GLU A 167 -0.54 -1.48 -1.66
CA GLU A 167 -1.09 -1.55 -0.31
C GLU A 167 -1.99 -2.79 -0.08
N TYR A 168 -2.71 -3.26 -1.10
CA TYR A 168 -3.48 -4.50 -0.99
C TYR A 168 -2.62 -5.74 -0.81
N ILE A 169 -1.35 -5.71 -1.22
CA ILE A 169 -0.44 -6.83 -0.94
C ILE A 169 -0.04 -6.82 0.53
N HIS A 170 0.14 -5.65 1.15
CA HIS A 170 0.35 -5.57 2.60
C HIS A 170 -0.85 -6.10 3.40
N VAL A 171 -2.09 -5.94 2.92
CA VAL A 171 -3.24 -6.63 3.54
C VAL A 171 -3.05 -8.14 3.56
N GLN A 172 -2.58 -8.73 2.46
CA GLN A 172 -2.36 -10.18 2.38
C GLN A 172 -1.17 -10.62 3.26
N GLN A 173 -0.09 -9.85 3.26
CA GLN A 173 1.10 -10.07 4.08
C GLN A 173 0.76 -10.00 5.57
N ALA A 174 -0.02 -9.00 6.00
CA ALA A 174 -0.50 -8.87 7.37
C ALA A 174 -1.40 -10.05 7.76
N ALA A 175 -2.31 -10.48 6.88
CA ALA A 175 -3.17 -11.63 7.11
C ALA A 175 -2.37 -12.95 7.20
N ALA A 176 -1.24 -13.06 6.48
CA ALA A 176 -0.32 -14.18 6.55
C ALA A 176 0.65 -14.10 7.73
N GLY A 177 0.71 -12.96 8.45
CA GLY A 177 1.63 -12.74 9.57
C GLY A 177 3.08 -12.50 9.15
N SER A 178 3.34 -12.17 7.89
CA SER A 178 4.69 -11.90 7.37
C SER A 178 5.10 -10.44 7.49
N ASP A 179 4.12 -9.51 7.44
CA ASP A 179 4.35 -8.10 7.68
C ASP A 179 4.21 -7.81 9.19
N THR A 180 5.35 -7.58 9.83
CA THR A 180 5.43 -7.28 11.26
C THR A 180 5.93 -5.84 11.45
N ASP A 181 5.27 -5.10 12.34
CA ASP A 181 5.55 -3.67 12.56
C ASP A 181 6.95 -3.38 13.11
N THR A 182 7.65 -4.38 13.66
CA THR A 182 8.95 -4.18 14.31
C THR A 182 9.88 -5.37 14.17
N GLY A 183 11.18 -5.11 14.28
CA GLY A 183 12.20 -6.16 14.40
C GLY A 183 12.61 -6.82 13.07
N MET A 184 12.14 -6.31 11.94
CA MET A 184 12.54 -6.84 10.63
C MET A 184 13.99 -6.53 10.31
N THR A 185 14.63 -7.48 9.62
CA THR A 185 15.95 -7.24 8.98
C THR A 185 15.77 -6.46 7.68
N VAL A 186 16.86 -5.87 7.16
CA VAL A 186 16.88 -5.22 5.84
C VAL A 186 16.35 -6.15 4.76
N LEU A 187 16.77 -7.43 4.76
CA LEU A 187 16.27 -8.40 3.78
C LEU A 187 14.76 -8.62 3.89
N GLN A 188 14.29 -8.88 5.10
CA GLN A 188 12.86 -9.14 5.33
C GLN A 188 12.00 -7.96 4.89
N ALA A 189 12.30 -6.75 5.37
CA ALA A 189 11.57 -5.56 5.02
C ALA A 189 11.65 -5.24 3.51
N SER A 190 12.83 -5.41 2.89
CA SER A 190 12.97 -5.23 1.44
C SER A 190 12.13 -6.24 0.64
N LEU A 191 12.01 -7.49 1.10
CA LEU A 191 11.18 -8.49 0.42
C LEU A 191 9.68 -8.28 0.65
N ILE A 192 9.27 -7.75 1.80
CA ILE A 192 7.89 -7.32 2.08
C ILE A 192 7.49 -6.21 1.11
N GLU A 193 8.25 -5.13 1.08
CA GLU A 193 7.96 -3.97 0.22
C GLU A 193 8.14 -4.30 -1.27
N GLY A 194 9.24 -4.95 -1.61
CA GLY A 194 9.51 -5.35 -2.99
C GLY A 194 8.56 -6.43 -3.51
N GLY A 195 8.04 -7.30 -2.63
CA GLY A 195 6.96 -8.24 -2.95
C GLY A 195 5.66 -7.51 -3.27
N ALA A 196 5.32 -6.46 -2.49
CA ALA A 196 4.18 -5.60 -2.75
C ALA A 196 4.31 -4.85 -4.08
N GLU A 197 5.50 -4.31 -4.38
CA GLU A 197 5.78 -3.69 -5.69
C GLU A 197 5.62 -4.67 -6.85
N PHE A 198 6.18 -5.87 -6.73
CA PHE A 198 6.16 -6.85 -7.82
C PHE A 198 4.75 -7.40 -8.09
N ILE A 199 4.02 -7.80 -7.04
CA ILE A 199 2.65 -8.31 -7.22
C ILE A 199 1.74 -7.15 -7.64
N GLY A 200 1.96 -5.93 -7.10
CA GLY A 200 1.31 -4.70 -7.54
C GLY A 200 1.51 -4.45 -9.04
N GLU A 201 2.72 -4.64 -9.58
CA GLU A 201 3.00 -4.58 -11.03
C GLU A 201 2.19 -5.61 -11.81
N LEU A 202 2.14 -6.86 -11.35
CA LEU A 202 1.36 -7.91 -12.04
C LEU A 202 -0.13 -7.58 -12.09
N MET A 203 -0.65 -6.92 -11.06
CA MET A 203 -2.06 -6.54 -10.97
C MET A 203 -2.37 -5.30 -11.80
N SER A 204 -1.61 -4.24 -11.63
CA SER A 204 -1.91 -2.88 -12.10
C SER A 204 -1.19 -2.50 -13.39
N GLY A 205 -0.12 -3.21 -13.74
CA GLY A 205 0.64 -3.01 -14.97
C GLY A 205 1.94 -2.21 -14.80
N ALA A 206 2.18 -1.61 -13.62
CA ALA A 206 3.44 -0.95 -13.30
C ALA A 206 3.69 -0.92 -11.78
N VAL A 207 4.94 -0.64 -11.41
CA VAL A 207 5.35 -0.44 -10.01
C VAL A 207 4.87 0.91 -9.49
N SER A 208 4.64 1.04 -8.17
CA SER A 208 4.29 2.32 -7.56
C SER A 208 5.49 3.27 -7.45
N TYR A 209 6.70 2.74 -7.26
CA TYR A 209 7.94 3.50 -7.19
C TYR A 209 8.65 3.62 -8.58
N GLN A 210 7.95 4.15 -9.59
CA GLN A 210 8.48 4.25 -10.96
C GLN A 210 9.78 5.08 -11.05
N HIS A 211 9.98 6.04 -10.15
CA HIS A 211 11.20 6.83 -10.13
C HIS A 211 12.43 5.96 -9.84
N LEU A 212 12.34 4.95 -8.95
CA LEU A 212 13.45 4.03 -8.69
C LEU A 212 13.82 3.23 -9.93
N ALA A 213 12.82 2.71 -10.65
CA ALA A 213 13.07 2.03 -11.92
C ALA A 213 13.81 2.90 -12.94
N ARG A 214 13.51 4.22 -12.97
CA ARG A 214 14.17 5.16 -13.89
C ARG A 214 15.61 5.49 -13.48
N VAL A 215 15.83 5.81 -12.20
CA VAL A 215 17.15 6.28 -11.73
C VAL A 215 18.16 5.16 -11.61
N THR A 216 17.71 3.91 -11.40
CA THR A 216 18.59 2.74 -11.27
C THR A 216 18.92 2.09 -12.61
N LYS A 217 18.18 2.42 -13.69
CA LYS A 217 18.34 1.80 -15.01
C LYS A 217 19.76 1.92 -15.53
N GLY A 218 20.40 0.78 -15.77
CA GLY A 218 21.78 0.67 -16.23
C GLY A 218 22.83 0.90 -15.15
N ARG A 219 22.40 1.14 -13.90
CA ARG A 219 23.25 1.34 -12.72
C ARG A 219 22.92 0.34 -11.60
N GLU A 220 22.22 -0.75 -11.94
CA GLU A 220 21.72 -1.71 -10.98
C GLU A 220 22.84 -2.27 -10.09
N ALA A 221 23.97 -2.66 -10.72
CA ALA A 221 25.11 -3.17 -9.97
C ALA A 221 25.68 -2.17 -8.94
N GLU A 222 25.65 -0.87 -9.29
CA GLU A 222 26.12 0.20 -8.42
C GLU A 222 25.20 0.38 -7.21
N PHE A 223 23.88 0.54 -7.47
CA PHE A 223 22.90 0.79 -6.39
C PHE A 223 22.64 -0.43 -5.53
N GLU A 224 22.79 -1.62 -6.08
CA GLU A 224 22.64 -2.89 -5.34
C GLU A 224 23.90 -3.31 -4.61
N ALA A 225 25.05 -2.66 -4.86
CA ALA A 225 26.28 -2.94 -4.18
C ALA A 225 26.14 -2.75 -2.65
N GLY A 226 26.67 -3.70 -1.88
CA GLY A 226 26.62 -3.68 -0.42
C GLY A 226 25.28 -4.13 0.17
N PHE A 227 24.25 -4.44 -0.64
CA PHE A 227 22.97 -4.94 -0.09
C PHE A 227 23.16 -6.24 0.68
N LEU A 228 23.96 -7.18 0.14
CA LEU A 228 24.23 -8.46 0.78
C LEU A 228 25.00 -8.33 2.12
N ASP A 229 25.76 -7.25 2.30
CA ASP A 229 26.50 -6.98 3.55
C ASP A 229 25.56 -6.44 4.65
N ASP A 230 24.37 -5.99 4.26
CA ASP A 230 23.41 -5.33 5.15
C ASP A 230 22.15 -6.18 5.44
N ILE A 231 21.97 -7.33 4.78
CA ILE A 231 20.72 -8.12 4.82
C ILE A 231 20.26 -8.52 6.22
N ASP A 232 21.19 -8.74 7.16
CA ASP A 232 20.91 -9.15 8.53
C ASP A 232 20.82 -7.98 9.51
N LYS A 233 21.10 -6.75 9.06
CA LYS A 233 20.98 -5.55 9.89
C LYS A 233 19.52 -5.18 10.12
N PRO A 234 19.19 -4.47 11.22
CA PRO A 234 17.85 -3.93 11.42
C PRO A 234 17.41 -3.05 10.25
N ALA A 235 16.15 -3.19 9.83
CA ALA A 235 15.57 -2.35 8.78
C ALA A 235 15.41 -0.90 9.25
N GLU A 236 15.02 -0.72 10.52
CA GLU A 236 14.85 0.59 11.12
C GLU A 236 16.18 1.36 11.15
N GLY A 237 16.16 2.59 10.62
CA GLY A 237 17.35 3.44 10.51
C GLY A 237 18.38 2.94 9.48
N SER A 238 18.05 1.93 8.69
CA SER A 238 18.92 1.47 7.62
C SER A 238 18.93 2.47 6.45
N ARG A 239 20.02 2.42 5.69
CA ARG A 239 20.15 3.19 4.46
C ARG A 239 19.32 2.64 3.29
N TRP A 240 18.51 1.60 3.49
CA TRP A 240 17.80 0.89 2.43
C TRP A 240 16.31 1.17 2.40
N LEU A 241 15.74 1.59 3.54
CA LEU A 241 14.28 1.64 3.73
C LEU A 241 13.90 2.86 4.56
N TYR A 242 12.73 3.43 4.24
CA TYR A 242 12.05 4.49 4.99
C TYR A 242 12.83 5.81 5.07
N ASP A 243 13.72 6.06 4.12
CA ASP A 243 14.52 7.27 4.01
C ASP A 243 14.00 8.27 2.95
N GLY A 244 12.85 7.98 2.36
CA GLY A 244 12.10 8.87 1.47
C GLY A 244 12.75 9.06 0.10
N ARG A 245 12.84 10.30 -0.40
CA ARG A 245 13.32 10.55 -1.77
C ARG A 245 14.82 10.30 -1.94
N GLY A 246 15.59 10.41 -0.86
CA GLY A 246 17.04 10.40 -0.97
C GLY A 246 17.61 11.58 -1.77
N THR A 247 18.75 11.37 -2.42
CA THR A 247 19.41 12.33 -3.33
C THR A 247 19.53 11.78 -4.75
N ALA A 248 20.00 12.59 -5.70
CA ALA A 248 20.25 12.12 -7.07
C ALA A 248 21.40 11.09 -7.13
N GLU A 249 22.39 11.22 -6.26
CA GLU A 249 23.52 10.30 -6.14
C GLU A 249 23.11 9.02 -5.42
N ARG A 250 22.17 9.13 -4.49
CA ARG A 250 21.65 8.02 -3.73
C ARG A 250 20.15 8.17 -3.51
N PRO A 251 19.34 7.57 -4.40
CA PRO A 251 17.90 7.53 -4.22
C PRO A 251 17.54 6.88 -2.88
N GLY A 252 16.52 7.40 -2.22
CA GLY A 252 15.96 6.78 -1.03
C GLY A 252 15.16 5.52 -1.36
N ASP A 253 14.84 4.75 -0.33
CA ASP A 253 13.97 3.57 -0.43
C ASP A 253 14.48 2.50 -1.44
N LEU A 254 15.81 2.43 -1.66
CA LEU A 254 16.40 1.46 -2.58
C LEU A 254 16.10 0.00 -2.21
N GLY A 255 15.76 -0.28 -0.94
CA GLY A 255 15.35 -1.60 -0.49
C GLY A 255 14.06 -2.07 -1.17
N TYR A 256 13.11 -1.17 -1.46
CA TYR A 256 11.91 -1.47 -2.28
C TYR A 256 12.30 -2.00 -3.65
N TRP A 257 13.24 -1.33 -4.31
CA TRP A 257 13.71 -1.71 -5.64
C TRP A 257 14.51 -3.01 -5.65
N VAL A 258 15.43 -3.19 -4.70
CA VAL A 258 16.21 -4.44 -4.57
C VAL A 258 15.29 -5.61 -4.25
N GLY A 259 14.38 -5.44 -3.31
CA GLY A 259 13.37 -6.44 -2.96
C GLY A 259 12.48 -6.81 -4.14
N TYR A 260 12.00 -5.82 -4.91
CA TYR A 260 11.27 -6.04 -6.15
C TYR A 260 12.07 -6.90 -7.14
N ARG A 261 13.34 -6.60 -7.35
CA ARG A 261 14.18 -7.35 -8.29
C ARG A 261 14.45 -8.78 -7.81
N ILE A 262 14.68 -8.98 -6.51
CA ILE A 262 14.80 -10.33 -5.91
C ILE A 262 13.51 -11.12 -6.13
N THR A 263 12.39 -10.53 -5.81
CA THR A 263 11.04 -11.14 -5.94
C THR A 263 10.72 -11.48 -7.39
N LYS A 264 11.01 -10.57 -8.31
CA LYS A 264 10.82 -10.77 -9.76
C LYS A 264 11.70 -11.92 -10.29
N ALA A 265 12.96 -11.98 -9.85
CA ALA A 265 13.87 -13.07 -10.20
C ALA A 265 13.36 -14.42 -9.67
N TYR A 266 12.90 -14.46 -8.42
CA TYR A 266 12.30 -15.65 -7.82
C TYR A 266 11.08 -16.12 -8.62
N TYR A 267 10.13 -15.23 -8.89
CA TYR A 267 8.94 -15.53 -9.67
C TYR A 267 9.28 -16.02 -11.09
N ALA A 268 10.24 -15.39 -11.77
CA ALA A 268 10.64 -15.77 -13.11
C ALA A 268 11.11 -17.24 -13.18
N ARG A 269 11.85 -17.69 -12.18
CA ARG A 269 12.42 -19.06 -12.08
C ARG A 269 11.38 -20.11 -11.62
N ALA A 270 10.35 -19.70 -10.90
CA ALA A 270 9.35 -20.62 -10.38
C ALA A 270 8.52 -21.26 -11.49
N ARG A 271 8.34 -22.60 -11.45
CA ARG A 271 7.48 -23.32 -12.38
C ARG A 271 5.99 -23.08 -12.09
N ASP A 272 5.62 -23.12 -10.82
CA ASP A 272 4.27 -22.81 -10.34
C ASP A 272 4.20 -21.37 -9.90
N LYS A 273 3.51 -20.56 -10.70
CA LYS A 273 3.40 -19.10 -10.48
C LYS A 273 2.49 -18.76 -9.29
N ARG A 274 1.46 -19.57 -9.02
CA ARG A 274 0.58 -19.36 -7.85
C ARG A 274 1.30 -19.73 -6.56
N ALA A 275 2.03 -20.83 -6.53
CA ALA A 275 2.86 -21.18 -5.39
C ALA A 275 3.94 -20.12 -5.12
N ALA A 276 4.51 -19.50 -6.19
CA ALA A 276 5.47 -18.43 -6.04
C ALA A 276 4.85 -17.16 -5.44
N ILE A 277 3.66 -16.74 -5.89
CA ILE A 277 2.95 -15.60 -5.30
C ILE A 277 2.64 -15.86 -3.83
N ARG A 278 2.16 -17.06 -3.49
CA ARG A 278 1.93 -17.45 -2.09
C ARG A 278 3.21 -17.35 -1.25
N ALA A 279 4.31 -17.89 -1.75
CA ALA A 279 5.60 -17.84 -1.05
C ALA A 279 6.12 -16.42 -0.83
N ILE A 280 5.87 -15.49 -1.79
CA ILE A 280 6.22 -14.08 -1.67
C ILE A 280 5.35 -13.41 -0.59
N ILE A 281 4.05 -13.66 -0.57
CA ILE A 281 3.13 -13.09 0.42
C ILE A 281 3.43 -13.62 1.82
N GLU A 282 3.56 -14.94 1.96
CA GLU A 282 3.78 -15.59 3.26
C GLU A 282 5.20 -15.35 3.83
N LEU A 283 6.18 -15.14 2.97
CA LEU A 283 7.59 -14.86 3.27
C LEU A 283 8.14 -15.60 4.51
N ARG A 284 7.93 -16.92 4.58
CA ARG A 284 8.30 -17.74 5.75
C ARG A 284 9.79 -17.78 6.02
N ASP A 285 10.60 -17.74 4.96
CA ASP A 285 12.06 -17.74 5.04
C ASP A 285 12.66 -16.79 3.99
N PRO A 286 12.97 -15.53 4.38
CA PRO A 286 13.55 -14.54 3.50
C PRO A 286 14.87 -14.98 2.84
N LYS A 287 15.73 -15.71 3.56
CA LYS A 287 17.03 -16.18 3.03
C LYS A 287 16.86 -17.31 2.02
N ALA A 288 15.91 -18.22 2.26
CA ALA A 288 15.58 -19.26 1.29
C ALA A 288 15.01 -18.66 0.00
N LEU A 289 14.14 -17.65 0.09
CA LEU A 289 13.59 -16.93 -1.08
C LEU A 289 14.71 -16.23 -1.86
N LEU A 290 15.59 -15.50 -1.18
CA LEU A 290 16.76 -14.84 -1.80
C LEU A 290 17.63 -15.88 -2.54
N THR A 291 17.96 -16.99 -1.90
CA THR A 291 18.77 -18.06 -2.50
C THR A 291 18.09 -18.65 -3.74
N ALA A 292 16.80 -18.99 -3.64
CA ALA A 292 16.04 -19.59 -4.71
C ALA A 292 15.82 -18.61 -5.89
N SER A 293 15.85 -17.29 -5.64
CA SER A 293 15.73 -16.27 -6.69
C SER A 293 16.91 -16.29 -7.66
N GLY A 294 18.09 -16.71 -7.20
CA GLY A 294 19.34 -16.60 -7.96
C GLY A 294 19.74 -15.15 -8.26
N TRP A 295 19.13 -14.20 -7.55
CA TRP A 295 19.46 -12.78 -7.67
C TRP A 295 20.88 -12.51 -7.14
N ARG A 296 21.56 -11.58 -7.78
CA ARG A 296 22.82 -10.98 -7.36
C ARG A 296 22.87 -9.54 -7.87
N PRO A 297 23.66 -8.65 -7.24
CA PRO A 297 23.80 -7.27 -7.70
C PRO A 297 24.10 -7.18 -9.19
N GLY A 298 23.32 -6.36 -9.91
CA GLY A 298 23.47 -6.15 -11.34
C GLY A 298 22.93 -7.27 -12.24
N VAL A 299 22.20 -8.27 -11.70
CA VAL A 299 21.60 -9.33 -12.54
C VAL A 299 20.62 -8.69 -13.55
N ARG A 300 20.62 -9.16 -14.78
CA ARG A 300 19.60 -8.79 -15.79
C ARG A 300 18.34 -9.63 -15.57
N LEU A 301 17.19 -8.95 -15.51
CA LEU A 301 15.86 -9.54 -15.33
C LEU A 301 14.97 -9.28 -16.55
#